data_0e2339243482a90eefae74426af71deb
#
_entry.id   0e2339243482a90eefae74426af71deb
#
_cell.length_a   1.000
_cell.length_b   1.000
_cell.length_c   1.000
_cell.angle_alpha   90.00
_cell.angle_beta   90.00
_cell.angle_gamma   90.00
#
_symmetry.space_group_name_H-M   'P 1'
#
loop_
_entity.id
_entity.type
_entity.pdbx_description
1 polymer ?
#
loop_
_entity_poly.entity_id
_entity_poly.type
_entity_poly.pdbx_seq_one_letter_code
_entity_poly.pdbx_strand_id
1 'polypeptide(L)'
;MTIRSYQVEQLIRDVMDEVAAETGREELGVIEGNTVLTESGLDSLGFAILIARLEQKTGYDPFSRLPAEQFPHTFSELVAVYQREL
;
A
#
# COMPACT_ATOMS: atom_id res chain seq x y z
N MET A 1 1.61 21.83 0.46
CA MET A 1 2.20 21.22 1.66
C MET A 1 2.90 19.90 1.26
N THR A 2 4.10 19.70 1.74
CA THR A 2 4.84 18.50 1.42
C THR A 2 4.54 17.41 2.43
N ILE A 3 4.13 16.24 1.94
CA ILE A 3 3.89 15.08 2.80
C ILE A 3 5.22 14.36 3.01
N ARG A 4 5.59 14.14 4.26
CA ARG A 4 6.84 13.46 4.59
C ARG A 4 6.68 11.96 4.42
N SER A 5 7.81 11.26 4.17
CA SER A 5 7.77 9.84 3.87
C SER A 5 7.14 9.01 5.00
N TYR A 6 7.36 9.39 6.28
CA TYR A 6 6.76 8.64 7.37
C TYR A 6 5.24 8.82 7.40
N GLN A 7 4.72 9.94 6.90
CA GLN A 7 3.28 10.17 6.80
C GLN A 7 2.66 9.28 5.72
N VAL A 8 3.36 9.13 4.60
CA VAL A 8 2.92 8.22 3.53
C VAL A 8 2.94 6.79 4.02
N GLU A 9 4.04 6.40 4.68
CA GLU A 9 4.17 5.06 5.22
C GLU A 9 3.05 4.75 6.22
N GLN A 10 2.78 5.69 7.13
CA GLN A 10 1.74 5.48 8.13
C GLN A 10 0.36 5.39 7.50
N LEU A 11 0.09 6.22 6.50
CA LEU A 11 -1.17 6.16 5.78
C LEU A 11 -1.38 4.78 5.16
N ILE A 12 -0.35 4.25 4.51
CA ILE A 12 -0.46 2.95 3.86
C ILE A 12 -0.66 1.85 4.90
N ARG A 13 0.07 1.90 6.02
CA ARG A 13 -0.10 0.93 7.11
C ARG A 13 -1.52 0.96 7.66
N ASP A 14 -2.05 2.15 7.90
CA ASP A 14 -3.41 2.31 8.43
C ASP A 14 -4.45 1.72 7.48
N VAL A 15 -4.30 2.00 6.18
CA VAL A 15 -5.24 1.47 5.19
C VAL A 15 -5.10 -0.04 5.07
N MET A 16 -3.89 -0.58 5.16
CA MET A 16 -3.69 -2.03 5.15
C MET A 16 -4.43 -2.69 6.32
N ASP A 17 -4.36 -2.09 7.50
CA ASP A 17 -5.05 -2.62 8.67
C ASP A 17 -6.57 -2.58 8.49
N GLU A 18 -7.09 -1.47 7.93
CA GLU A 18 -8.52 -1.35 7.64
C GLU A 18 -8.99 -2.43 6.66
N VAL A 19 -8.21 -2.63 5.60
CA VAL A 19 -8.55 -3.62 4.58
C VAL A 19 -8.50 -5.04 5.15
N ALA A 20 -7.50 -5.33 5.96
CA ALA A 20 -7.38 -6.64 6.60
C ALA A 20 -8.62 -6.94 7.45
N ALA A 21 -9.05 -5.95 8.24
CA ALA A 21 -10.24 -6.12 9.09
C ALA A 21 -11.50 -6.33 8.25
N GLU A 22 -11.64 -5.58 7.15
CA GLU A 22 -12.83 -5.66 6.30
C GLU A 22 -12.89 -6.95 5.50
N THR A 23 -11.75 -7.56 5.19
CA THR A 23 -11.71 -8.81 4.43
C THR A 23 -11.68 -10.04 5.33
N GLY A 24 -11.88 -9.87 6.63
CA GLY A 24 -11.95 -10.98 7.58
C GLY A 24 -10.60 -11.49 8.04
N ARG A 25 -9.52 -10.78 7.76
CA ARG A 25 -8.20 -11.11 8.26
C ARG A 25 -8.06 -10.56 9.66
N GLU A 26 -7.54 -11.35 10.58
CA GLU A 26 -7.44 -10.90 11.96
C GLU A 26 -6.37 -9.84 12.13
N GLU A 27 -5.16 -10.17 11.76
CA GLU A 27 -4.06 -9.23 11.84
C GLU A 27 -3.04 -9.55 10.76
N LEU A 28 -2.45 -8.51 10.22
CA LEU A 28 -1.29 -8.67 9.38
C LEU A 28 -0.09 -8.90 10.28
N GLY A 29 0.89 -9.64 9.79
CA GLY A 29 2.15 -9.80 10.50
C GLY A 29 2.87 -8.46 10.59
N VAL A 30 4.07 -8.46 11.16
CA VAL A 30 4.89 -7.27 11.21
C VAL A 30 5.25 -6.86 9.78
N ILE A 31 4.87 -5.64 9.40
CA ILE A 31 5.14 -5.13 8.07
C ILE A 31 6.36 -4.22 8.13
N GLU A 32 7.44 -4.68 7.54
CA GLU A 32 8.69 -3.92 7.46
C GLU A 32 8.93 -3.46 6.03
N GLY A 33 9.94 -2.62 5.82
CA GLY A 33 10.25 -2.12 4.50
C GLY A 33 10.51 -3.21 3.47
N ASN A 34 11.16 -4.30 3.89
CA ASN A 34 11.49 -5.41 3.01
C ASN A 34 10.44 -6.50 2.96
N THR A 35 9.29 -6.31 3.61
CA THR A 35 8.20 -7.28 3.57
C THR A 35 7.67 -7.37 2.15
N VAL A 36 7.62 -8.58 1.60
CA VAL A 36 7.06 -8.82 0.28
C VAL A 36 5.54 -8.71 0.38
N LEU A 37 4.94 -7.88 -0.46
CA LEU A 37 3.51 -7.57 -0.37
C LEU A 37 2.60 -8.78 -0.44
N THR A 38 2.95 -9.74 -1.31
CA THR A 38 2.16 -10.97 -1.43
C THR A 38 2.28 -11.88 -0.21
N GLU A 39 3.24 -11.60 0.67
CA GLU A 39 3.45 -12.36 1.90
C GLU A 39 3.03 -11.57 3.14
N SER A 40 2.42 -10.40 2.94
CA SER A 40 2.06 -9.51 4.04
C SER A 40 0.82 -9.96 4.82
N GLY A 41 0.07 -10.90 4.26
CA GLY A 41 -1.21 -11.33 4.82
C GLY A 41 -2.41 -10.87 4.02
N LEU A 42 -2.23 -9.92 3.12
CA LEU A 42 -3.30 -9.52 2.20
C LEU A 42 -3.27 -10.43 0.97
N ASP A 43 -4.44 -10.90 0.58
CA ASP A 43 -4.58 -11.63 -0.67
C ASP A 43 -4.74 -10.64 -1.84
N SER A 44 -4.95 -11.16 -3.04
CA SER A 44 -5.08 -10.30 -4.22
C SER A 44 -6.31 -9.37 -4.13
N LEU A 45 -7.40 -9.85 -3.54
CA LEU A 45 -8.58 -9.00 -3.35
C LEU A 45 -8.26 -7.89 -2.34
N GLY A 46 -7.63 -8.23 -1.23
CA GLY A 46 -7.23 -7.25 -0.23
C GLY A 46 -6.29 -6.20 -0.81
N PHE A 47 -5.34 -6.63 -1.64
CA PHE A 47 -4.42 -5.70 -2.29
C PHE A 47 -5.16 -4.75 -3.24
N ALA A 48 -6.10 -5.27 -4.02
CA ALA A 48 -6.89 -4.44 -4.93
C ALA A 48 -7.70 -3.39 -4.16
N ILE A 49 -8.28 -3.78 -3.03
CA ILE A 49 -9.04 -2.85 -2.19
C ILE A 49 -8.10 -1.79 -1.60
N LEU A 50 -6.91 -2.21 -1.18
CA LEU A 50 -5.89 -1.29 -0.66
C LEU A 50 -5.58 -0.20 -1.69
N ILE A 51 -5.30 -0.58 -2.91
CA ILE A 51 -4.95 0.37 -3.97
C ILE A 51 -6.11 1.33 -4.25
N ALA A 52 -7.34 0.80 -4.34
CA ALA A 52 -8.51 1.62 -4.58
C ALA A 52 -8.73 2.63 -3.45
N ARG A 53 -8.53 2.21 -2.21
CA ARG A 53 -8.70 3.08 -1.06
C ARG A 53 -7.61 4.15 -0.98
N LEU A 54 -6.38 3.78 -1.31
CA LEU A 54 -5.30 4.76 -1.36
C LEU A 54 -5.56 5.81 -2.44
N GLU A 55 -6.13 5.41 -3.57
CA GLU A 55 -6.52 6.37 -4.60
C GLU A 55 -7.55 7.36 -4.06
N GLN A 56 -8.54 6.88 -3.31
CA GLN A 56 -9.55 7.74 -2.73
C GLN A 56 -8.95 8.74 -1.73
N LYS A 57 -7.96 8.30 -0.96
CA LYS A 57 -7.37 9.13 0.08
C LYS A 57 -6.31 10.09 -0.45
N THR A 58 -5.57 9.69 -1.47
CA THR A 58 -4.45 10.48 -1.99
C THR A 58 -4.80 11.25 -3.27
N GLY A 59 -5.80 10.79 -4.00
CA GLY A 59 -6.12 11.33 -5.31
C GLY A 59 -5.21 10.81 -6.42
N TYR A 60 -4.35 9.83 -6.14
CA TYR A 60 -3.40 9.30 -7.11
C TYR A 60 -3.65 7.83 -7.39
N ASP A 61 -3.45 7.47 -8.65
CA ASP A 61 -3.46 6.09 -9.10
C ASP A 61 -2.17 5.81 -9.86
N PRO A 62 -1.06 5.64 -9.14
CA PRO A 62 0.24 5.45 -9.80
C PRO A 62 0.31 4.16 -10.63
N PHE A 63 -0.50 3.16 -10.29
CA PHE A 63 -0.46 1.88 -10.98
C PHE A 63 -0.99 1.95 -12.40
N SER A 64 -1.85 2.92 -12.70
CA SER A 64 -2.36 3.09 -14.06
C SER A 64 -1.28 3.55 -15.03
N ARG A 65 -0.17 4.09 -14.51
CA ARG A 65 0.91 4.62 -15.34
C ARG A 65 2.16 3.75 -15.33
N LEU A 66 2.21 2.75 -14.46
CA LEU A 66 3.39 1.89 -14.34
C LEU A 66 3.24 0.64 -15.17
N PRO A 67 4.27 0.26 -15.95
CA PRO A 67 4.26 -1.06 -16.56
C PRO A 67 4.37 -2.12 -15.47
N ALA A 68 3.88 -3.33 -15.76
CA ALA A 68 3.80 -4.40 -14.77
C ALA A 68 5.14 -4.73 -14.13
N GLU A 69 6.22 -4.66 -14.89
CA GLU A 69 7.55 -4.97 -14.38
C GLU A 69 8.09 -3.94 -13.40
N GLN A 70 7.42 -2.78 -13.30
CA GLN A 70 7.80 -1.73 -12.34
C GLN A 70 6.87 -1.68 -11.13
N PHE A 71 5.93 -2.61 -11.04
CA PHE A 71 5.04 -2.66 -9.88
C PHE A 71 5.85 -3.01 -8.64
N PRO A 72 5.53 -2.38 -7.48
CA PRO A 72 6.27 -2.64 -6.25
C PRO A 72 6.05 -4.07 -5.77
N HIS A 73 7.10 -4.67 -5.25
CA HIS A 73 7.05 -6.01 -4.67
C HIS A 73 7.13 -5.97 -3.15
N THR A 74 7.77 -4.94 -2.59
CA THR A 74 7.94 -4.82 -1.15
C THR A 74 7.17 -3.61 -0.64
N PHE A 75 7.00 -3.57 0.68
CA PHE A 75 6.32 -2.46 1.32
C PHE A 75 7.05 -1.14 1.08
N SER A 76 8.38 -1.14 1.18
CA SER A 76 9.13 0.09 0.95
C SER A 76 9.03 0.58 -0.48
N GLU A 77 8.94 -0.33 -1.44
CA GLU A 77 8.74 0.04 -2.84
C GLU A 77 7.36 0.65 -3.05
N LEU A 78 6.35 0.11 -2.36
CA LEU A 78 5.00 0.66 -2.42
C LEU A 78 4.97 2.08 -1.86
N VAL A 79 5.60 2.28 -0.71
CA VAL A 79 5.69 3.61 -0.10
C VAL A 79 6.37 4.58 -1.07
N ALA A 80 7.46 4.15 -1.70
CA ALA A 80 8.21 5.00 -2.64
C ALA A 80 7.36 5.42 -3.83
N VAL A 81 6.53 4.53 -4.35
CA VAL A 81 5.65 4.82 -5.48
C VAL A 81 4.70 5.97 -5.14
N TYR A 82 4.05 5.89 -3.97
CA TYR A 82 3.14 6.95 -3.55
C TYR A 82 3.86 8.23 -3.15
N GLN A 83 5.02 8.10 -2.54
CA GLN A 83 5.79 9.25 -2.13
C GLN A 83 6.23 10.12 -3.31
N ARG A 84 6.58 9.50 -4.42
CA ARG A 84 6.97 10.24 -5.63
C ARG A 84 5.83 11.06 -6.19
N GLU A 85 4.59 10.64 -5.97
CA GLU A 85 3.41 11.35 -6.47
C GLU A 85 2.94 12.45 -5.51
N LEU A 86 3.30 12.34 -4.26
CA LEU A 86 2.90 13.28 -3.23
C LEU A 86 4.06 14.21 -2.90
#